data_bad83bd9905079a4497a58bb152e667f
#
_entry.id   bad83bd9905079a4497a58bb152e667f
#
_cell.length_a   1.000
_cell.length_b   1.000
_cell.length_c   1.000
_cell.angle_alpha   90.00
_cell.angle_beta   90.00
_cell.angle_gamma   90.00
#
_symmetry.space_group_name_H-M   'P 1'
#
loop_
_entity.id
_entity.type
_entity.pdbx_description
1 polymer ?
#
loop_
_entity_poly.entity_id
_entity_poly.type
_entity_poly.pdbx_seq_one_letter_code
_entity_poly.pdbx_strand_id
1 'polypeptide(L)'
;MLQGKTVLLGVTGSIAAYKIAYLASALQKLHADVHVLMTKNATNFINPITFETLTGNKCLVDTFDRNFQFQVEHVSIAKKADVVMIAPASANVIGKIANGLADDMLTTTIMACRCHKIISPAMNTAMYENPIVQDNLRKLQSFGYEVIAPASGYLACGDTGAGKMPEPADLLEYILREVACEKDLAGKKILVTAGPTQESLDPVRYLTNHSSGKMGYAIAKMAMLRGAEVTLVSGPTAIEPPHFVHFVPITTARDMFEAVTSVSDQQDIIIKAAAVADYRPATVADNKLKKKDDQLSIELERTDDILKYLGQHKHPGQFLCGFSMETENMISNSRAKLEKKNLDMIAANNLKVSGAGFQGDTNVLTLITQDEDVSLPLMSKEDAAMALLDKILQFTL
;
A
#
# COMPACT_ATOMS: atom_id res chain seq x y z
N MET A 1 -3.23 14.19 0.37
CA MET A 1 -3.86 12.87 0.15
C MET A 1 -5.22 12.76 0.87
N LEU A 2 -5.35 13.23 2.14
CA LEU A 2 -6.60 13.09 2.92
C LEU A 2 -7.38 14.41 3.12
N GLN A 3 -7.17 15.40 2.27
CA GLN A 3 -7.90 16.68 2.37
C GLN A 3 -9.41 16.47 2.22
N GLY A 4 -10.19 17.00 3.16
CA GLY A 4 -11.65 16.84 3.20
C GLY A 4 -12.14 15.51 3.78
N LYS A 5 -11.24 14.62 4.22
CA LYS A 5 -11.57 13.35 4.90
C LYS A 5 -11.54 13.52 6.40
N THR A 6 -12.55 13.01 7.07
CA THR A 6 -12.68 13.01 8.54
C THR A 6 -12.33 11.64 9.10
N VAL A 7 -11.29 11.58 9.92
CA VAL A 7 -10.83 10.35 10.60
C VAL A 7 -11.17 10.43 12.08
N LEU A 8 -11.89 9.43 12.59
CA LEU A 8 -12.24 9.34 13.98
C LEU A 8 -11.37 8.28 14.68
N LEU A 9 -10.56 8.70 15.65
CA LEU A 9 -9.71 7.83 16.45
C LEU A 9 -10.33 7.58 17.82
N GLY A 10 -10.60 6.31 18.13
CA GLY A 10 -11.07 5.86 19.45
C GLY A 10 -9.90 5.33 20.29
N VAL A 11 -9.54 6.03 21.37
CA VAL A 11 -8.41 5.67 22.24
C VAL A 11 -8.92 5.11 23.55
N THR A 12 -8.47 3.90 23.89
CA THR A 12 -8.93 3.20 25.11
C THR A 12 -7.80 2.96 26.11
N GLY A 13 -8.14 2.47 27.29
CA GLY A 13 -7.22 2.32 28.42
C GLY A 13 -6.18 1.21 28.19
N SER A 14 -5.09 1.54 27.55
CA SER A 14 -3.92 0.69 27.32
C SER A 14 -2.65 1.54 27.29
N ILE A 15 -1.53 0.97 27.74
CA ILE A 15 -0.23 1.62 27.62
C ILE A 15 0.10 2.03 26.16
N ALA A 16 -0.41 1.31 25.17
CA ALA A 16 -0.19 1.62 23.75
C ALA A 16 -0.87 2.93 23.27
N ALA A 17 -1.68 3.58 24.12
CA ALA A 17 -2.35 4.84 23.79
C ALA A 17 -1.38 5.96 23.35
N TYR A 18 -0.14 6.00 23.88
CA TYR A 18 0.85 6.99 23.50
C TYR A 18 1.22 6.92 22.01
N LYS A 19 1.16 5.73 21.41
CA LYS A 19 1.47 5.52 20.00
C LYS A 19 0.46 6.22 19.08
N ILE A 20 -0.78 6.42 19.53
CA ILE A 20 -1.82 7.05 18.70
C ILE A 20 -1.56 8.54 18.49
N ALA A 21 -0.76 9.18 19.35
CA ALA A 21 -0.30 10.54 19.10
C ALA A 21 0.55 10.63 17.81
N TYR A 22 1.37 9.63 17.52
CA TYR A 22 2.12 9.54 16.24
C TYR A 22 1.19 9.34 15.05
N LEU A 23 0.17 8.48 15.16
CA LEU A 23 -0.83 8.28 14.13
C LEU A 23 -1.63 9.55 13.85
N ALA A 24 -2.10 10.25 14.92
CA ALA A 24 -2.82 11.52 14.79
C ALA A 24 -1.95 12.58 14.08
N SER A 25 -0.67 12.69 14.46
CA SER A 25 0.27 13.59 13.79
C SER A 25 0.51 13.23 12.32
N ALA A 26 0.60 11.94 11.99
CA ALA A 26 0.77 11.49 10.61
C ALA A 26 -0.46 11.82 9.75
N LEU A 27 -1.66 11.59 10.26
CA LEU A 27 -2.92 11.93 9.59
C LEU A 27 -3.07 13.44 9.34
N GLN A 28 -2.69 14.27 10.32
CA GLN A 28 -2.68 15.73 10.17
C GLN A 28 -1.72 16.19 9.06
N LYS A 29 -0.52 15.59 8.94
CA LYS A 29 0.42 15.88 7.85
C LYS A 29 -0.14 15.51 6.48
N LEU A 30 -1.08 14.58 6.43
CA LEU A 30 -1.82 14.20 5.20
C LEU A 30 -3.09 15.05 5.00
N HIS A 31 -3.31 16.08 5.82
CA HIS A 31 -4.44 17.01 5.78
C HIS A 31 -5.81 16.38 6.09
N ALA A 32 -5.86 15.34 6.92
CA ALA A 32 -7.12 14.80 7.44
C ALA A 32 -7.70 15.68 8.53
N ASP A 33 -9.03 15.77 8.61
CA ASP A 33 -9.72 16.30 9.80
C ASP A 33 -9.81 15.19 10.86
N VAL A 34 -8.94 15.25 11.86
CA VAL A 34 -8.76 14.17 12.85
C VAL A 34 -9.49 14.53 14.14
N HIS A 35 -10.46 13.71 14.54
CA HIS A 35 -11.14 13.80 15.83
C HIS A 35 -10.77 12.62 16.72
N VAL A 36 -10.58 12.88 18.02
CA VAL A 36 -10.17 11.86 18.98
C VAL A 36 -11.23 11.72 20.08
N LEU A 37 -11.67 10.47 20.26
CA LEU A 37 -12.53 10.05 21.35
C LEU A 37 -11.70 9.23 22.34
N MET A 38 -11.76 9.58 23.63
CA MET A 38 -11.05 8.81 24.66
C MET A 38 -12.02 8.23 25.67
N THR A 39 -11.76 7.00 26.08
CA THR A 39 -12.41 6.51 27.31
C THR A 39 -11.80 7.18 28.53
N LYS A 40 -12.54 7.26 29.63
CA LYS A 40 -12.01 7.77 30.90
C LYS A 40 -10.74 7.03 31.34
N ASN A 41 -10.67 5.74 31.12
CA ASN A 41 -9.46 4.95 31.41
C ASN A 41 -8.25 5.32 30.56
N ALA A 42 -8.46 5.77 29.32
CA ALA A 42 -7.37 6.19 28.44
C ALA A 42 -6.64 7.44 28.98
N THR A 43 -7.34 8.33 29.67
CA THR A 43 -6.75 9.56 30.23
C THR A 43 -5.71 9.30 31.32
N ASN A 44 -5.64 8.08 31.86
CA ASN A 44 -4.58 7.68 32.80
C ASN A 44 -3.25 7.36 32.07
N PHE A 45 -3.27 7.14 30.75
CA PHE A 45 -2.07 6.78 29.96
C PHE A 45 -1.58 7.94 29.11
N ILE A 46 -2.48 8.80 28.63
CA ILE A 46 -2.16 9.98 27.84
C ILE A 46 -3.19 11.07 28.11
N ASN A 47 -2.73 12.32 28.20
CA ASN A 47 -3.61 13.43 28.48
C ASN A 47 -4.36 13.88 27.20
N PRO A 48 -5.66 14.20 27.24
CA PRO A 48 -6.45 14.73 26.13
C PRO A 48 -5.80 15.93 25.42
N ILE A 49 -5.15 16.84 26.16
CA ILE A 49 -4.45 18.01 25.60
C ILE A 49 -3.39 17.64 24.55
N THR A 50 -2.81 16.44 24.64
CA THR A 50 -1.85 15.95 23.62
C THR A 50 -2.52 15.86 22.25
N PHE A 51 -3.71 15.27 22.20
CA PHE A 51 -4.45 15.13 20.95
C PHE A 51 -5.02 16.47 20.47
N GLU A 52 -5.52 17.31 21.38
CA GLU A 52 -6.01 18.64 21.05
C GLU A 52 -4.92 19.51 20.39
N THR A 53 -3.71 19.45 20.95
CA THR A 53 -2.55 20.16 20.39
C THR A 53 -2.15 19.64 18.99
N LEU A 54 -2.23 18.33 18.79
CA LEU A 54 -1.83 17.71 17.52
C LEU A 54 -2.88 17.89 16.41
N THR A 55 -4.17 17.86 16.76
CA THR A 55 -5.26 17.84 15.78
C THR A 55 -5.93 19.19 15.58
N GLY A 56 -5.78 20.11 16.52
CA GLY A 56 -6.52 21.37 16.56
C GLY A 56 -8.01 21.19 16.92
N ASN A 57 -8.46 19.96 17.19
CA ASN A 57 -9.82 19.63 17.57
C ASN A 57 -9.90 19.26 19.05
N LYS A 58 -11.04 19.55 19.69
CA LYS A 58 -11.32 19.11 21.06
C LYS A 58 -11.28 17.58 21.15
N CYS A 59 -10.57 17.06 22.15
CA CYS A 59 -10.59 15.63 22.47
C CYS A 59 -11.82 15.31 23.33
N LEU A 60 -12.67 14.40 22.88
CA LEU A 60 -13.94 14.10 23.50
C LEU A 60 -13.81 12.92 24.47
N VAL A 61 -14.07 13.18 25.74
CA VAL A 61 -13.98 12.19 26.83
C VAL A 61 -15.35 11.97 27.51
N ASP A 62 -16.07 13.04 27.79
CA ASP A 62 -17.32 13.01 28.52
C ASP A 62 -18.52 13.26 27.61
N THR A 63 -19.54 12.42 27.71
CA THR A 63 -20.75 12.50 26.88
C THR A 63 -21.59 13.75 27.28
N PHE A 64 -21.50 14.20 28.51
CA PHE A 64 -22.32 15.27 29.07
C PHE A 64 -21.50 16.50 29.49
N ASP A 65 -20.43 16.80 28.77
CA ASP A 65 -19.69 18.04 29.00
C ASP A 65 -20.57 19.26 28.73
N ARG A 66 -20.80 20.10 29.79
CA ARG A 66 -21.70 21.26 29.74
C ARG A 66 -21.12 22.50 29.06
N ASN A 67 -19.85 22.46 28.66
CA ASN A 67 -19.17 23.55 27.95
C ASN A 67 -19.29 23.44 26.42
N PHE A 68 -20.34 22.82 25.90
CA PHE A 68 -20.54 22.61 24.47
C PHE A 68 -21.56 23.57 23.86
N GLN A 69 -21.42 23.80 22.56
CA GLN A 69 -22.45 24.45 21.75
C GLN A 69 -23.62 23.49 21.51
N PHE A 70 -24.82 23.99 21.25
CA PHE A 70 -26.13 23.30 21.17
C PHE A 70 -26.22 22.19 20.07
N GLN A 71 -25.18 21.40 19.82
CA GLN A 71 -25.21 20.26 18.95
C GLN A 71 -24.84 19.00 19.73
N VAL A 72 -25.56 17.91 19.45
CA VAL A 72 -25.27 16.60 20.02
C VAL A 72 -23.96 16.09 19.39
N GLU A 73 -22.84 16.37 20.07
CA GLU A 73 -21.47 16.18 19.52
C GLU A 73 -21.24 14.78 18.99
N HIS A 74 -21.63 13.71 19.71
CA HIS A 74 -21.46 12.34 19.27
C HIS A 74 -22.20 12.01 17.97
N VAL A 75 -23.40 12.60 17.74
CA VAL A 75 -24.16 12.42 16.49
C VAL A 75 -23.53 13.22 15.35
N SER A 76 -23.13 14.45 15.63
CA SER A 76 -22.50 15.32 14.61
C SER A 76 -21.22 14.71 14.05
N ILE A 77 -20.33 14.25 14.94
CA ILE A 77 -19.05 13.62 14.57
C ILE A 77 -19.27 12.27 13.88
N ALA A 78 -20.20 11.45 14.39
CA ALA A 78 -20.52 10.17 13.77
C ALA A 78 -21.01 10.30 12.32
N LYS A 79 -21.73 11.41 11.99
CA LYS A 79 -22.20 11.69 10.62
C LYS A 79 -21.08 12.19 9.70
N LYS A 80 -20.05 12.85 10.24
CA LYS A 80 -18.93 13.41 9.47
C LYS A 80 -17.85 12.37 9.18
N ALA A 81 -17.71 11.36 10.03
CA ALA A 81 -16.63 10.39 9.94
C ALA A 81 -16.67 9.60 8.63
N ASP A 82 -15.58 9.62 7.87
CA ASP A 82 -15.33 8.76 6.70
C ASP A 82 -14.82 7.39 7.13
N VAL A 83 -14.05 7.33 8.22
CA VAL A 83 -13.54 6.09 8.82
C VAL A 83 -13.37 6.23 10.33
N VAL A 84 -13.57 5.14 11.03
CA VAL A 84 -13.31 5.04 12.48
C VAL A 84 -12.20 4.01 12.71
N MET A 85 -11.20 4.37 13.53
CA MET A 85 -10.22 3.42 14.04
C MET A 85 -10.22 3.44 15.57
N ILE A 86 -10.46 2.29 16.17
CA ILE A 86 -10.37 2.10 17.63
C ILE A 86 -9.01 1.47 17.94
N ALA A 87 -8.09 2.26 18.39
CA ALA A 87 -6.69 1.88 18.65
C ALA A 87 -6.11 2.73 19.80
N PRO A 88 -5.50 2.11 20.81
CA PRO A 88 -5.63 0.70 21.16
C PRO A 88 -7.06 0.33 21.56
N ALA A 89 -7.53 -0.86 21.17
CA ALA A 89 -8.81 -1.39 21.61
C ALA A 89 -8.62 -2.37 22.78
N SER A 90 -9.04 -1.98 23.99
CA SER A 90 -8.98 -2.84 25.18
C SER A 90 -10.09 -3.91 25.14
N ALA A 91 -9.89 -5.02 25.85
CA ALA A 91 -10.90 -6.07 25.98
C ALA A 91 -12.26 -5.55 26.48
N ASN A 92 -12.24 -4.57 27.40
CA ASN A 92 -13.47 -3.93 27.91
C ASN A 92 -14.25 -3.25 26.79
N VAL A 93 -13.60 -2.42 25.98
CA VAL A 93 -14.26 -1.68 24.89
C VAL A 93 -14.71 -2.61 23.77
N ILE A 94 -13.90 -3.63 23.43
CA ILE A 94 -14.29 -4.69 22.48
C ILE A 94 -15.57 -5.38 22.96
N GLY A 95 -15.63 -5.77 24.25
CA GLY A 95 -16.81 -6.39 24.84
C GLY A 95 -18.03 -5.49 24.83
N LYS A 96 -17.87 -4.20 25.17
CA LYS A 96 -18.97 -3.23 25.12
C LYS A 96 -19.56 -3.08 23.73
N ILE A 97 -18.71 -2.82 22.71
CA ILE A 97 -19.18 -2.62 21.34
C ILE A 97 -19.83 -3.89 20.80
N ALA A 98 -19.23 -5.07 21.03
CA ALA A 98 -19.77 -6.36 20.59
C ALA A 98 -21.16 -6.68 21.16
N ASN A 99 -21.50 -6.14 22.34
CA ASN A 99 -22.75 -6.37 23.01
C ASN A 99 -23.69 -5.14 23.03
N GLY A 100 -23.39 -4.10 22.24
CA GLY A 100 -24.24 -2.94 22.08
C GLY A 100 -24.32 -2.02 23.29
N LEU A 101 -23.30 -2.02 24.16
CA LEU A 101 -23.22 -1.13 25.32
C LEU A 101 -22.65 0.23 24.89
N ALA A 102 -23.41 1.30 25.12
CA ALA A 102 -23.09 2.67 24.74
C ALA A 102 -23.20 3.59 25.97
N ASP A 103 -22.32 3.36 26.96
CA ASP A 103 -22.36 4.01 28.30
C ASP A 103 -21.28 5.10 28.46
N ASP A 104 -20.49 5.36 27.43
CA ASP A 104 -19.50 6.44 27.40
C ASP A 104 -19.47 7.14 26.03
N MET A 105 -18.75 8.26 25.92
CA MET A 105 -18.68 9.08 24.69
C MET A 105 -18.18 8.29 23.50
N LEU A 106 -17.15 7.44 23.67
CA LEU A 106 -16.58 6.63 22.61
C LEU A 106 -17.61 5.61 22.09
N THR A 107 -18.14 4.76 22.97
CA THR A 107 -19.06 3.68 22.57
C THR A 107 -20.37 4.21 22.00
N THR A 108 -20.89 5.33 22.53
CA THR A 108 -22.08 6.01 22.00
C THR A 108 -21.84 6.53 20.59
N THR A 109 -20.69 7.18 20.35
CA THR A 109 -20.35 7.70 19.01
C THR A 109 -20.16 6.56 18.00
N ILE A 110 -19.43 5.51 18.38
CA ILE A 110 -19.19 4.34 17.51
C ILE A 110 -20.50 3.67 17.10
N MET A 111 -21.47 3.58 18.01
CA MET A 111 -22.80 3.04 17.74
C MET A 111 -23.56 3.87 16.68
N ALA A 112 -23.33 5.19 16.66
CA ALA A 112 -23.98 6.11 15.71
C ALA A 112 -23.27 6.18 14.34
N CYS A 113 -22.00 5.75 14.24
CA CYS A 113 -21.23 5.79 12.99
C CYS A 113 -21.73 4.77 11.96
N ARG A 114 -21.84 5.23 10.70
CA ARG A 114 -22.21 4.37 9.55
C ARG A 114 -21.02 3.99 8.67
N CYS A 115 -19.91 4.73 8.79
CA CYS A 115 -18.69 4.48 8.04
C CYS A 115 -18.00 3.19 8.47
N HIS A 116 -16.96 2.79 7.72
CA HIS A 116 -16.14 1.62 8.04
C HIS A 116 -15.46 1.77 9.40
N LYS A 117 -15.38 0.68 10.14
CA LYS A 117 -14.86 0.65 11.50
C LYS A 117 -13.74 -0.37 11.63
N ILE A 118 -12.59 0.09 12.08
CA ILE A 118 -11.36 -0.68 12.23
C ILE A 118 -11.04 -0.80 13.71
N ILE A 119 -10.72 -2.01 14.17
CA ILE A 119 -10.38 -2.28 15.57
C ILE A 119 -8.97 -2.87 15.64
N SER A 120 -8.10 -2.23 16.42
CA SER A 120 -6.75 -2.72 16.71
C SER A 120 -6.65 -3.15 18.18
N PRO A 121 -6.83 -4.45 18.50
CA PRO A 121 -6.73 -4.96 19.85
C PRO A 121 -5.34 -4.73 20.46
N ALA A 122 -5.32 -4.36 21.76
CA ALA A 122 -4.08 -4.21 22.52
C ALA A 122 -4.29 -4.59 23.97
N MET A 123 -3.75 -5.75 24.38
CA MET A 123 -3.90 -6.29 25.72
C MET A 123 -2.83 -7.36 26.01
N ASN A 124 -2.76 -7.86 27.22
CA ASN A 124 -1.95 -9.04 27.57
C ASN A 124 -2.36 -10.26 26.72
N THR A 125 -1.40 -11.15 26.43
CA THR A 125 -1.62 -12.34 25.60
C THR A 125 -2.75 -13.24 26.14
N ALA A 126 -2.76 -13.53 27.43
CA ALA A 126 -3.80 -14.36 28.01
C ALA A 126 -5.20 -13.73 27.92
N MET A 127 -5.29 -12.39 27.97
CA MET A 127 -6.54 -11.67 27.72
C MET A 127 -6.94 -11.77 26.24
N TYR A 128 -6.00 -11.62 25.32
CA TYR A 128 -6.27 -11.72 23.89
C TYR A 128 -6.74 -13.12 23.51
N GLU A 129 -6.08 -14.16 24.03
CA GLU A 129 -6.41 -15.56 23.77
C GLU A 129 -7.67 -16.05 24.52
N ASN A 130 -8.20 -15.23 25.46
CA ASN A 130 -9.40 -15.58 26.20
C ASN A 130 -10.57 -15.85 25.24
N PRO A 131 -11.26 -17.02 25.37
CA PRO A 131 -12.34 -17.39 24.46
C PRO A 131 -13.45 -16.34 24.36
N ILE A 132 -13.75 -15.61 25.44
CA ILE A 132 -14.77 -14.54 25.44
C ILE A 132 -14.32 -13.36 24.58
N VAL A 133 -13.03 -12.98 24.66
CA VAL A 133 -12.48 -11.89 23.85
C VAL A 133 -12.45 -12.29 22.37
N GLN A 134 -12.01 -13.52 22.07
CA GLN A 134 -12.01 -14.05 20.72
C GLN A 134 -13.42 -14.15 20.13
N ASP A 135 -14.42 -14.52 20.94
CA ASP A 135 -15.81 -14.54 20.51
C ASP A 135 -16.35 -13.13 20.22
N ASN A 136 -16.06 -12.15 21.07
CA ASN A 136 -16.42 -10.76 20.83
C ASN A 136 -15.78 -10.22 19.54
N LEU A 137 -14.51 -10.54 19.25
CA LEU A 137 -13.84 -10.13 18.03
C LEU A 137 -14.51 -10.75 16.78
N ARG A 138 -14.80 -12.07 16.79
CA ARG A 138 -15.53 -12.73 15.69
C ARG A 138 -16.91 -12.10 15.49
N LYS A 139 -17.64 -11.81 16.57
CA LYS A 139 -18.93 -11.14 16.52
C LYS A 139 -18.84 -9.76 15.87
N LEU A 140 -17.82 -8.97 16.20
CA LEU A 140 -17.60 -7.68 15.56
C LEU A 140 -17.28 -7.83 14.07
N GLN A 141 -16.46 -8.80 13.70
CA GLN A 141 -16.19 -9.10 12.28
C GLN A 141 -17.47 -9.47 11.53
N SER A 142 -18.37 -10.26 12.12
CA SER A 142 -19.67 -10.60 11.51
C SER A 142 -20.61 -9.39 11.34
N PHE A 143 -20.37 -8.30 12.07
CA PHE A 143 -21.07 -7.03 11.93
C PHE A 143 -20.36 -6.03 11.01
N GLY A 144 -19.32 -6.47 10.27
CA GLY A 144 -18.60 -5.65 9.30
C GLY A 144 -17.49 -4.77 9.90
N TYR A 145 -17.08 -5.03 11.15
CA TYR A 145 -15.86 -4.38 11.67
C TYR A 145 -14.62 -5.10 11.14
N GLU A 146 -13.63 -4.34 10.75
CA GLU A 146 -12.32 -4.89 10.44
C GLU A 146 -11.48 -5.01 11.71
N VAL A 147 -11.02 -6.21 12.01
CA VAL A 147 -10.16 -6.49 13.17
C VAL A 147 -8.73 -6.69 12.71
N ILE A 148 -7.84 -5.77 13.08
CA ILE A 148 -6.40 -5.90 12.81
C ILE A 148 -5.82 -6.90 13.79
N ALA A 149 -5.14 -7.93 13.27
CA ALA A 149 -4.44 -8.88 14.11
C ALA A 149 -3.33 -8.16 14.92
N PRO A 150 -3.26 -8.37 16.24
CA PRO A 150 -2.17 -7.80 17.02
C PRO A 150 -0.83 -8.41 16.62
N ALA A 151 0.22 -7.61 16.70
CA ALA A 151 1.59 -8.09 16.51
C ALA A 151 2.00 -9.00 17.65
N SER A 152 2.91 -9.93 17.37
CA SER A 152 3.58 -10.76 18.37
C SER A 152 4.90 -10.12 18.82
N GLY A 153 5.26 -10.30 20.08
CA GLY A 153 6.52 -9.81 20.61
C GLY A 153 6.51 -9.62 22.12
N TYR A 154 7.52 -8.90 22.63
CA TYR A 154 7.63 -8.57 24.05
C TYR A 154 6.60 -7.51 24.43
N LEU A 155 5.79 -7.79 25.43
CA LEU A 155 4.74 -6.94 25.97
C LEU A 155 5.22 -6.16 27.19
N ALA A 156 4.57 -5.05 27.49
CA ALA A 156 4.91 -4.21 28.64
C ALA A 156 4.75 -4.91 30.03
N CYS A 157 3.99 -6.00 30.08
CA CYS A 157 3.85 -6.83 31.28
C CYS A 157 4.97 -7.86 31.46
N GLY A 158 5.95 -7.92 30.54
CA GLY A 158 7.05 -8.90 30.58
C GLY A 158 6.79 -10.21 29.83
N ASP A 159 5.56 -10.43 29.34
CA ASP A 159 5.20 -11.60 28.56
C ASP A 159 5.63 -11.47 27.09
N THR A 160 5.78 -12.61 26.40
CA THR A 160 5.99 -12.65 24.94
C THR A 160 4.83 -13.38 24.30
N GLY A 161 4.21 -12.77 23.29
CA GLY A 161 3.08 -13.38 22.58
C GLY A 161 2.27 -12.38 21.76
N ALA A 162 1.11 -12.79 21.28
CA ALA A 162 0.16 -11.93 20.57
C ALA A 162 -0.54 -10.98 21.57
N GLY A 163 -0.81 -9.75 21.14
CA GLY A 163 -1.50 -8.74 21.97
C GLY A 163 -0.92 -7.34 21.85
N LYS A 164 0.23 -7.20 21.16
CA LYS A 164 0.86 -5.92 20.88
C LYS A 164 0.14 -5.19 19.74
N MET A 165 -0.26 -3.95 19.97
CA MET A 165 -0.81 -3.11 18.90
C MET A 165 0.26 -2.93 17.79
N PRO A 166 -0.09 -3.07 16.51
CA PRO A 166 0.79 -2.75 15.38
C PRO A 166 1.38 -1.34 15.50
N GLU A 167 2.42 -1.07 14.72
CA GLU A 167 3.04 0.25 14.75
C GLU A 167 2.12 1.30 14.08
N PRO A 168 2.22 2.58 14.46
CA PRO A 168 1.37 3.63 13.89
C PRO A 168 1.42 3.74 12.36
N ALA A 169 2.56 3.39 11.75
CA ALA A 169 2.72 3.36 10.30
C ALA A 169 1.81 2.29 9.66
N ASP A 170 1.75 1.10 10.26
CA ASP A 170 0.88 0.03 9.77
C ASP A 170 -0.61 0.41 9.92
N LEU A 171 -0.98 1.00 11.06
CA LEU A 171 -2.35 1.48 11.30
C LEU A 171 -2.77 2.57 10.30
N LEU A 172 -1.83 3.42 9.91
CA LEU A 172 -2.05 4.45 8.89
C LEU A 172 -2.42 3.82 7.54
N GLU A 173 -1.75 2.74 7.12
CA GLU A 173 -2.04 2.08 5.85
C GLU A 173 -3.47 1.52 5.78
N TYR A 174 -4.04 1.03 6.91
CA TYR A 174 -5.46 0.64 6.97
C TYR A 174 -6.40 1.82 6.74
N ILE A 175 -6.11 2.98 7.35
CA ILE A 175 -6.91 4.20 7.14
C ILE A 175 -6.78 4.69 5.68
N LEU A 176 -5.55 4.73 5.14
CA LEU A 176 -5.31 5.15 3.76
C LEU A 176 -6.03 4.25 2.77
N ARG A 177 -5.95 2.92 2.96
CA ARG A 177 -6.67 1.97 2.11
C ARG A 177 -8.16 2.29 2.08
N GLU A 178 -8.75 2.72 3.18
CA GLU A 178 -10.20 3.00 3.25
C GLU A 178 -10.56 4.31 2.58
N VAL A 179 -9.85 5.41 2.87
CA VAL A 179 -10.35 6.76 2.56
C VAL A 179 -9.47 7.58 1.60
N ALA A 180 -8.27 7.12 1.24
CA ALA A 180 -7.34 7.95 0.46
C ALA A 180 -7.78 8.19 -0.98
N CYS A 181 -8.48 7.23 -1.60
CA CYS A 181 -8.90 7.29 -3.00
C CYS A 181 -10.34 6.79 -3.16
N GLU A 182 -11.00 7.21 -4.23
CA GLU A 182 -12.21 6.56 -4.72
C GLU A 182 -11.90 5.12 -5.14
N LYS A 183 -12.87 4.20 -4.99
CA LYS A 183 -12.70 2.77 -5.29
C LYS A 183 -13.10 2.44 -6.73
N ASP A 184 -12.65 3.24 -7.68
CA ASP A 184 -12.98 3.14 -9.10
C ASP A 184 -12.30 1.97 -9.83
N LEU A 185 -11.32 1.32 -9.19
CA LEU A 185 -10.72 0.05 -9.63
C LEU A 185 -11.24 -1.16 -8.85
N ALA A 186 -12.33 -0.99 -8.07
CA ALA A 186 -12.91 -2.11 -7.33
C ALA A 186 -13.34 -3.26 -8.27
N GLY A 187 -12.98 -4.50 -7.88
CA GLY A 187 -13.23 -5.70 -8.67
C GLY A 187 -12.27 -5.94 -9.85
N LYS A 188 -11.33 -5.03 -10.12
CA LYS A 188 -10.28 -5.23 -11.12
C LYS A 188 -9.09 -5.98 -10.53
N LYS A 189 -8.55 -6.94 -11.27
CA LYS A 189 -7.30 -7.64 -10.97
C LYS A 189 -6.16 -7.02 -11.75
N ILE A 190 -5.14 -6.53 -11.05
CA ILE A 190 -4.03 -5.79 -11.64
C ILE A 190 -2.70 -6.47 -11.31
N LEU A 191 -1.97 -6.89 -12.33
CA LEU A 191 -0.61 -7.38 -12.20
C LEU A 191 0.38 -6.25 -12.46
N VAL A 192 1.26 -6.00 -11.51
CA VAL A 192 2.35 -5.04 -11.66
C VAL A 192 3.69 -5.77 -11.52
N THR A 193 4.62 -5.55 -12.46
CA THR A 193 6.00 -6.01 -12.28
C THR A 193 6.90 -4.86 -11.86
N ALA A 194 7.87 -5.12 -10.98
CA ALA A 194 8.75 -4.09 -10.43
C ALA A 194 10.18 -4.59 -10.18
N GLY A 195 11.08 -3.66 -9.86
CA GLY A 195 12.47 -3.97 -9.53
C GLY A 195 13.31 -4.43 -10.73
N PRO A 196 14.61 -4.66 -10.52
CA PRO A 196 15.48 -5.28 -11.50
C PRO A 196 15.46 -6.79 -11.36
N THR A 197 15.81 -7.51 -12.43
CA THR A 197 16.25 -8.90 -12.31
C THR A 197 17.75 -8.98 -12.04
N GLN A 198 18.20 -10.08 -11.49
CA GLN A 198 19.60 -10.38 -11.21
C GLN A 198 19.99 -11.71 -11.86
N GLU A 199 20.90 -11.63 -12.81
CA GLU A 199 21.34 -12.81 -13.57
C GLU A 199 22.73 -13.26 -13.07
N SER A 200 22.79 -14.37 -12.36
CA SER A 200 24.00 -14.82 -11.68
C SER A 200 25.13 -15.16 -12.65
N LEU A 201 26.33 -14.66 -12.38
CA LEU A 201 27.58 -15.05 -13.02
C LEU A 201 28.25 -16.21 -12.27
N ASP A 202 28.19 -16.14 -10.95
CA ASP A 202 28.70 -17.11 -9.99
C ASP A 202 27.94 -16.94 -8.67
N PRO A 203 28.20 -17.72 -7.59
CA PRO A 203 27.51 -17.59 -6.31
C PRO A 203 27.65 -16.23 -5.61
N VAL A 204 28.51 -15.31 -6.13
CA VAL A 204 28.85 -14.05 -5.47
C VAL A 204 28.46 -12.84 -6.32
N ARG A 205 28.45 -12.97 -7.66
CA ARG A 205 28.28 -11.85 -8.60
C ARG A 205 27.15 -12.11 -9.58
N TYR A 206 26.46 -11.03 -9.96
CA TYR A 206 25.36 -11.05 -10.91
C TYR A 206 25.37 -9.80 -11.81
N LEU A 207 24.72 -9.91 -12.96
CA LEU A 207 24.36 -8.77 -13.81
C LEU A 207 22.98 -8.27 -13.40
N THR A 208 22.80 -6.96 -13.36
CA THR A 208 21.53 -6.34 -12.99
C THR A 208 21.37 -4.96 -13.60
N ASN A 209 20.16 -4.41 -13.55
CA ASN A 209 19.83 -3.05 -13.92
C ASN A 209 19.86 -2.10 -12.71
N HIS A 210 20.02 -0.79 -12.96
CA HIS A 210 20.02 0.23 -11.91
C HIS A 210 18.62 0.56 -11.36
N SER A 211 17.59 -0.23 -11.69
CA SER A 211 16.23 0.01 -11.24
C SER A 211 16.11 -0.10 -9.71
N SER A 212 15.44 0.86 -9.08
CA SER A 212 15.11 0.82 -7.66
C SER A 212 13.76 0.15 -7.36
N GLY A 213 12.93 -0.10 -8.38
CA GLY A 213 11.57 -0.62 -8.20
C GLY A 213 10.52 0.42 -7.80
N LYS A 214 10.90 1.63 -7.37
CA LYS A 214 10.01 2.65 -6.80
C LYS A 214 8.76 2.93 -7.64
N MET A 215 8.88 2.99 -8.98
CA MET A 215 7.73 3.28 -9.84
C MET A 215 6.69 2.16 -9.84
N GLY A 216 7.12 0.90 -9.98
CA GLY A 216 6.21 -0.25 -9.91
C GLY A 216 5.55 -0.40 -8.54
N TYR A 217 6.28 -0.14 -7.46
CA TYR A 217 5.73 -0.12 -6.10
C TYR A 217 4.70 1.00 -5.91
N ALA A 218 4.95 2.19 -6.45
CA ALA A 218 3.99 3.31 -6.42
C ALA A 218 2.71 2.95 -7.21
N ILE A 219 2.84 2.33 -8.39
CA ILE A 219 1.68 1.87 -9.17
C ILE A 219 0.87 0.84 -8.40
N ALA A 220 1.54 -0.17 -7.82
CA ALA A 220 0.87 -1.21 -7.03
C ALA A 220 0.14 -0.61 -5.82
N LYS A 221 0.76 0.32 -5.09
CA LYS A 221 0.16 1.03 -3.97
C LYS A 221 -1.07 1.84 -4.40
N MET A 222 -0.96 2.66 -5.45
CA MET A 222 -2.07 3.50 -5.90
C MET A 222 -3.23 2.66 -6.44
N ALA A 223 -2.97 1.58 -7.17
CA ALA A 223 -4.00 0.66 -7.65
C ALA A 223 -4.75 0.00 -6.47
N MET A 224 -4.02 -0.45 -5.44
CA MET A 224 -4.59 -1.02 -4.21
C MET A 224 -5.45 0.02 -3.47
N LEU A 225 -4.97 1.26 -3.32
CA LEU A 225 -5.74 2.34 -2.67
C LEU A 225 -7.03 2.68 -3.44
N ARG A 226 -7.05 2.47 -4.76
CA ARG A 226 -8.23 2.61 -5.63
C ARG A 226 -9.12 1.36 -5.66
N GLY A 227 -8.84 0.36 -4.83
CA GLY A 227 -9.68 -0.80 -4.61
C GLY A 227 -9.40 -2.01 -5.51
N ALA A 228 -8.33 -2.00 -6.31
CA ALA A 228 -7.94 -3.14 -7.11
C ALA A 228 -7.40 -4.30 -6.25
N GLU A 229 -7.58 -5.53 -6.73
CA GLU A 229 -6.84 -6.70 -6.28
C GLU A 229 -5.49 -6.74 -7.01
N VAL A 230 -4.40 -6.43 -6.28
CA VAL A 230 -3.08 -6.21 -6.88
C VAL A 230 -2.14 -7.38 -6.62
N THR A 231 -1.55 -7.92 -7.68
CA THR A 231 -0.38 -8.82 -7.62
C THR A 231 0.88 -8.04 -8.03
N LEU A 232 1.85 -7.96 -7.12
CA LEU A 232 3.15 -7.31 -7.35
C LEU A 232 4.24 -8.37 -7.49
N VAL A 233 4.72 -8.59 -8.70
CA VAL A 233 5.88 -9.46 -8.99
C VAL A 233 7.13 -8.60 -9.03
N SER A 234 8.05 -8.80 -8.10
CA SER A 234 9.22 -7.91 -7.99
C SER A 234 10.54 -8.66 -7.87
N GLY A 235 11.51 -8.19 -8.65
CA GLY A 235 12.92 -8.48 -8.41
C GLY A 235 13.42 -7.83 -7.11
N PRO A 236 14.67 -8.12 -6.68
CA PRO A 236 15.22 -7.63 -5.43
C PRO A 236 15.28 -6.10 -5.36
N THR A 237 14.70 -5.54 -4.32
CA THR A 237 14.73 -4.10 -4.01
C THR A 237 14.99 -3.89 -2.53
N ALA A 238 15.35 -2.66 -2.14
CA ALA A 238 15.46 -2.24 -0.74
C ALA A 238 14.15 -1.63 -0.20
N ILE A 239 13.05 -1.71 -0.96
CA ILE A 239 11.76 -1.12 -0.59
C ILE A 239 10.86 -2.23 -0.06
N GLU A 240 10.20 -1.99 1.08
CA GLU A 240 9.16 -2.88 1.59
C GLU A 240 7.95 -2.89 0.64
N PRO A 241 7.37 -4.07 0.37
CA PRO A 241 6.17 -4.16 -0.44
C PRO A 241 5.02 -3.35 0.18
N PRO A 242 4.16 -2.71 -0.64
CA PRO A 242 2.96 -2.06 -0.11
C PRO A 242 2.08 -3.06 0.64
N HIS A 243 1.44 -2.60 1.72
CA HIS A 243 0.43 -3.41 2.41
C HIS A 243 -0.73 -3.76 1.46
N PHE A 244 -1.41 -4.87 1.75
CA PHE A 244 -2.62 -5.34 1.04
C PHE A 244 -2.44 -5.69 -0.44
N VAL A 245 -1.20 -5.90 -0.91
CA VAL A 245 -0.92 -6.46 -2.23
C VAL A 245 -0.45 -7.92 -2.10
N HIS A 246 -0.76 -8.73 -3.10
CA HIS A 246 -0.18 -10.07 -3.20
C HIS A 246 1.24 -9.94 -3.74
N PHE A 247 2.24 -10.07 -2.86
CA PHE A 247 3.65 -9.92 -3.22
C PHE A 247 4.27 -11.24 -3.63
N VAL A 248 4.87 -11.27 -4.84
CA VAL A 248 5.57 -12.43 -5.40
C VAL A 248 7.03 -12.04 -5.65
N PRO A 249 7.96 -12.40 -4.73
CA PRO A 249 9.37 -12.13 -4.93
C PRO A 249 9.95 -13.07 -5.98
N ILE A 250 10.79 -12.51 -6.85
CA ILE A 250 11.56 -13.26 -7.86
C ILE A 250 13.02 -12.78 -7.86
N THR A 251 13.90 -13.48 -8.57
CA THR A 251 15.30 -13.08 -8.70
C THR A 251 15.69 -12.89 -10.15
N THR A 252 15.44 -13.84 -11.02
CA THR A 252 15.89 -13.86 -12.41
C THR A 252 14.80 -13.44 -13.39
N ALA A 253 15.19 -13.13 -14.61
CA ALA A 253 14.27 -12.89 -15.73
C ALA A 253 13.36 -14.10 -15.99
N ARG A 254 13.89 -15.31 -15.82
CA ARG A 254 13.13 -16.55 -15.94
C ARG A 254 12.07 -16.68 -14.86
N ASP A 255 12.43 -16.43 -13.59
CA ASP A 255 11.46 -16.48 -12.49
C ASP A 255 10.33 -15.48 -12.74
N MET A 256 10.67 -14.27 -13.22
CA MET A 256 9.67 -13.25 -13.55
C MET A 256 8.77 -13.70 -14.70
N PHE A 257 9.32 -14.32 -15.75
CA PHE A 257 8.54 -14.87 -16.85
C PHE A 257 7.55 -15.92 -16.35
N GLU A 258 8.01 -16.90 -15.58
CA GLU A 258 7.19 -17.97 -15.03
C GLU A 258 6.11 -17.42 -14.08
N ALA A 259 6.46 -16.51 -13.15
CA ALA A 259 5.51 -15.90 -12.22
C ALA A 259 4.42 -15.09 -12.93
N VAL A 260 4.79 -14.28 -13.92
CA VAL A 260 3.85 -13.44 -14.67
C VAL A 260 2.92 -14.29 -15.53
N THR A 261 3.47 -15.24 -16.31
CA THR A 261 2.67 -16.04 -17.24
C THR A 261 1.72 -17.00 -16.54
N SER A 262 2.06 -17.45 -15.32
CA SER A 262 1.19 -18.36 -14.54
C SER A 262 -0.13 -17.72 -14.10
N VAL A 263 -0.22 -16.39 -14.04
CA VAL A 263 -1.40 -15.66 -13.56
C VAL A 263 -1.96 -14.65 -14.57
N SER A 264 -1.29 -14.43 -15.69
CA SER A 264 -1.63 -13.37 -16.68
C SER A 264 -3.06 -13.48 -17.20
N ASP A 265 -3.55 -14.70 -17.45
CA ASP A 265 -4.90 -14.95 -18.00
C ASP A 265 -6.04 -14.52 -17.02
N GLN A 266 -5.70 -14.32 -15.74
CA GLN A 266 -6.67 -13.94 -14.72
C GLN A 266 -6.68 -12.44 -14.43
N GLN A 267 -5.82 -11.66 -15.12
CA GLN A 267 -5.65 -10.23 -14.86
C GLN A 267 -6.44 -9.40 -15.87
N ASP A 268 -7.13 -8.37 -15.36
CA ASP A 268 -7.79 -7.37 -16.22
C ASP A 268 -6.77 -6.39 -16.80
N ILE A 269 -5.76 -6.02 -15.99
CA ILE A 269 -4.74 -5.04 -16.35
C ILE A 269 -3.37 -5.59 -15.97
N ILE A 270 -2.42 -5.50 -16.92
CA ILE A 270 -1.02 -5.87 -16.69
C ILE A 270 -0.13 -4.65 -16.94
N ILE A 271 0.66 -4.25 -15.94
CA ILE A 271 1.58 -3.11 -16.02
C ILE A 271 3.01 -3.61 -15.80
N LYS A 272 3.78 -3.67 -16.88
CA LYS A 272 5.15 -4.17 -16.87
C LYS A 272 6.14 -3.04 -16.64
N ALA A 273 6.43 -2.70 -15.36
CA ALA A 273 7.36 -1.65 -14.96
C ALA A 273 8.74 -2.16 -14.49
N ALA A 274 8.93 -3.48 -14.41
CA ALA A 274 10.21 -4.09 -14.04
C ALA A 274 11.30 -3.84 -15.10
N ALA A 275 12.54 -3.69 -14.65
CA ALA A 275 13.74 -3.64 -15.49
C ALA A 275 14.34 -5.06 -15.62
N VAL A 276 13.78 -5.83 -16.54
CA VAL A 276 14.21 -7.20 -16.82
C VAL A 276 15.47 -7.18 -17.69
N ALA A 277 16.45 -8.03 -17.37
CA ALA A 277 17.64 -8.18 -18.19
C ALA A 277 17.30 -8.84 -19.53
N ASP A 278 17.73 -8.25 -20.65
CA ASP A 278 17.56 -8.80 -21.99
C ASP A 278 18.53 -9.96 -22.27
N TYR A 279 19.59 -10.06 -21.47
CA TYR A 279 20.64 -11.07 -21.58
C TYR A 279 20.99 -11.64 -20.21
N ARG A 280 21.32 -12.93 -20.19
CA ARG A 280 21.86 -13.63 -19.02
C ARG A 280 23.13 -14.39 -19.40
N PRO A 281 24.00 -14.76 -18.44
CA PRO A 281 25.11 -15.65 -18.71
C PRO A 281 24.63 -17.00 -19.25
N ALA A 282 25.25 -17.47 -20.36
CA ALA A 282 24.94 -18.78 -20.94
C ALA A 282 25.26 -19.92 -19.97
N THR A 283 26.27 -19.71 -19.09
CA THR A 283 26.66 -20.65 -18.03
C THR A 283 26.92 -19.90 -16.74
N VAL A 284 26.42 -20.44 -15.64
CA VAL A 284 26.67 -19.94 -14.29
C VAL A 284 27.76 -20.78 -13.66
N ALA A 285 28.83 -20.16 -13.19
CA ALA A 285 29.92 -20.89 -12.55
C ALA A 285 29.52 -21.37 -11.13
N ASP A 286 29.77 -22.66 -10.83
CA ASP A 286 29.49 -23.24 -9.50
C ASP A 286 30.32 -22.62 -8.38
N ASN A 287 31.48 -22.08 -8.71
CA ASN A 287 32.40 -21.45 -7.76
C ASN A 287 32.72 -20.02 -8.21
N LYS A 288 33.04 -19.18 -7.20
CA LYS A 288 33.48 -17.82 -7.44
C LYS A 288 34.61 -17.77 -8.49
N LEU A 289 34.38 -17.10 -9.61
CA LEU A 289 35.39 -16.90 -10.65
C LEU A 289 36.58 -16.15 -10.09
N LYS A 290 37.74 -16.80 -10.02
CA LYS A 290 38.99 -16.19 -9.53
C LYS A 290 39.59 -15.30 -10.60
N LYS A 291 40.25 -14.22 -10.15
CA LYS A 291 41.02 -13.34 -11.01
C LYS A 291 42.16 -14.15 -11.65
N LYS A 292 42.27 -14.11 -12.98
CA LYS A 292 43.36 -14.66 -13.77
C LYS A 292 44.10 -13.48 -14.38
N ASP A 293 45.31 -13.74 -14.88
CA ASP A 293 46.12 -12.70 -15.55
C ASP A 293 45.60 -12.35 -16.95
N ASP A 294 44.68 -13.14 -17.48
CA ASP A 294 44.03 -12.93 -18.78
C ASP A 294 42.69 -12.18 -18.65
N GLN A 295 42.19 -11.67 -19.78
CA GLN A 295 40.88 -11.06 -19.92
C GLN A 295 39.77 -12.09 -19.63
N LEU A 296 38.75 -11.69 -18.84
CA LEU A 296 37.58 -12.51 -18.61
C LEU A 296 36.50 -12.14 -19.65
N SER A 297 36.15 -13.11 -20.50
CA SER A 297 35.00 -13.02 -21.41
C SER A 297 33.82 -13.81 -20.85
N ILE A 298 32.63 -13.26 -20.91
CA ILE A 298 31.39 -13.89 -20.45
C ILE A 298 30.47 -14.00 -21.65
N GLU A 299 30.14 -15.24 -22.02
CA GLU A 299 29.15 -15.50 -23.06
C GLU A 299 27.73 -15.22 -22.52
N LEU A 300 26.95 -14.46 -23.27
CA LEU A 300 25.59 -14.08 -22.91
C LEU A 300 24.59 -14.68 -23.91
N GLU A 301 23.47 -15.16 -23.39
CA GLU A 301 22.29 -15.58 -24.14
C GLU A 301 21.09 -14.68 -23.88
N ARG A 302 20.14 -14.64 -24.82
CA ARG A 302 18.92 -13.84 -24.66
C ARG A 302 17.97 -14.46 -23.64
N THR A 303 17.33 -13.61 -22.87
CA THR A 303 16.21 -13.97 -21.99
C THR A 303 14.88 -13.97 -22.78
N ASP A 304 13.84 -14.53 -22.16
CA ASP A 304 12.48 -14.52 -22.72
C ASP A 304 11.89 -13.13 -22.69
N ASP A 305 11.28 -12.69 -23.81
CA ASP A 305 10.60 -11.39 -23.89
C ASP A 305 9.18 -11.49 -23.32
N ILE A 306 9.04 -11.24 -22.02
CA ILE A 306 7.77 -11.30 -21.28
C ILE A 306 6.70 -10.44 -21.95
N LEU A 307 7.04 -9.22 -22.36
CA LEU A 307 6.07 -8.27 -22.90
C LEU A 307 5.58 -8.72 -24.29
N LYS A 308 6.45 -9.32 -25.10
CA LYS A 308 6.07 -9.93 -26.37
C LYS A 308 5.16 -11.13 -26.17
N TYR A 309 5.48 -11.99 -25.18
CA TYR A 309 4.65 -13.14 -24.85
C TYR A 309 3.24 -12.70 -24.45
N LEU A 310 3.13 -11.72 -23.52
CA LEU A 310 1.84 -11.20 -23.06
C LEU A 310 1.02 -10.62 -24.20
N GLY A 311 1.63 -9.83 -25.09
CA GLY A 311 0.91 -9.26 -26.23
C GLY A 311 0.40 -10.29 -27.23
N GLN A 312 1.09 -11.44 -27.37
CA GLN A 312 0.66 -12.56 -28.23
C GLN A 312 -0.46 -13.41 -27.61
N HIS A 313 -0.58 -13.41 -26.26
CA HIS A 313 -1.56 -14.20 -25.51
C HIS A 313 -2.63 -13.33 -24.84
N LYS A 314 -2.67 -12.05 -25.16
CA LYS A 314 -3.65 -11.11 -24.61
C LYS A 314 -5.08 -11.52 -24.96
N HIS A 315 -5.95 -11.66 -23.97
CA HIS A 315 -7.36 -11.95 -24.21
C HIS A 315 -8.20 -10.67 -24.40
N PRO A 316 -9.39 -10.77 -25.03
CA PRO A 316 -10.28 -9.62 -25.20
C PRO A 316 -10.63 -8.96 -23.85
N GLY A 317 -10.54 -7.64 -23.76
CA GLY A 317 -10.82 -6.87 -22.55
C GLY A 317 -9.64 -6.76 -21.58
N GLN A 318 -8.52 -7.44 -21.82
CA GLN A 318 -7.30 -7.27 -21.04
C GLN A 318 -6.50 -6.05 -21.52
N PHE A 319 -6.08 -5.21 -20.59
CA PHE A 319 -5.23 -4.05 -20.88
C PHE A 319 -3.76 -4.33 -20.56
N LEU A 320 -2.88 -4.06 -21.52
CA LEU A 320 -1.44 -4.31 -21.38
C LEU A 320 -0.65 -3.00 -21.52
N CYS A 321 -0.01 -2.58 -20.43
CA CYS A 321 0.87 -1.42 -20.37
C CYS A 321 2.33 -1.83 -20.20
N GLY A 322 3.20 -1.37 -21.12
CA GLY A 322 4.65 -1.51 -21.00
C GLY A 322 5.32 -0.24 -20.50
N PHE A 323 6.52 -0.38 -19.97
CA PHE A 323 7.43 0.75 -19.73
C PHE A 323 8.57 0.74 -20.74
N SER A 324 8.94 1.91 -21.22
CA SER A 324 10.15 2.10 -22.01
C SER A 324 11.05 3.15 -21.42
N MET A 325 12.33 2.98 -21.59
CA MET A 325 13.35 3.88 -21.13
C MET A 325 14.30 4.12 -22.29
N GLU A 326 14.27 5.33 -22.81
CA GLU A 326 14.99 5.70 -24.01
C GLU A 326 15.85 6.92 -23.76
N THR A 327 16.98 6.98 -24.42
CA THR A 327 17.90 8.10 -24.40
C THR A 327 17.80 8.98 -25.64
N GLU A 328 17.29 8.42 -26.75
CA GLU A 328 17.13 9.08 -28.05
C GLU A 328 15.85 8.57 -28.75
N ASN A 329 15.21 9.43 -29.53
CA ASN A 329 14.01 9.12 -30.33
C ASN A 329 12.91 8.41 -29.51
N MET A 330 12.70 8.84 -28.26
CA MET A 330 11.83 8.19 -27.28
C MET A 330 10.44 7.85 -27.82
N ILE A 331 9.76 8.81 -28.46
CA ILE A 331 8.38 8.60 -28.95
C ILE A 331 8.35 7.57 -30.08
N SER A 332 9.19 7.72 -31.09
CA SER A 332 9.21 6.81 -32.25
C SER A 332 9.60 5.37 -31.86
N ASN A 333 10.59 5.20 -30.98
CA ASN A 333 10.99 3.90 -30.47
C ASN A 333 9.88 3.24 -29.62
N SER A 334 9.21 4.03 -28.80
CA SER A 334 8.11 3.55 -27.95
C SER A 334 6.88 3.17 -28.79
N ARG A 335 6.52 3.94 -29.82
CA ARG A 335 5.46 3.58 -30.78
C ARG A 335 5.75 2.28 -31.51
N ALA A 336 6.97 2.10 -32.02
CA ALA A 336 7.38 0.85 -32.67
C ALA A 336 7.28 -0.37 -31.72
N LYS A 337 7.59 -0.17 -30.40
CA LYS A 337 7.40 -1.21 -29.38
C LYS A 337 5.92 -1.50 -29.13
N LEU A 338 5.08 -0.45 -29.04
CA LEU A 338 3.62 -0.57 -28.82
C LEU A 338 3.00 -1.48 -29.89
N GLU A 339 3.23 -1.18 -31.15
CA GLU A 339 2.72 -1.97 -32.29
C GLU A 339 3.30 -3.38 -32.32
N LYS A 340 4.64 -3.51 -32.26
CA LYS A 340 5.34 -4.80 -32.37
C LYS A 340 4.95 -5.79 -31.28
N LYS A 341 4.62 -5.30 -30.10
CA LYS A 341 4.31 -6.13 -28.92
C LYS A 341 2.81 -6.15 -28.57
N ASN A 342 1.95 -5.59 -29.41
CA ASN A 342 0.49 -5.56 -29.23
C ASN A 342 0.06 -4.99 -27.87
N LEU A 343 0.62 -3.83 -27.52
CA LEU A 343 0.32 -3.14 -26.27
C LEU A 343 -0.79 -2.12 -26.46
N ASP A 344 -1.51 -1.81 -25.39
CA ASP A 344 -2.51 -0.74 -25.37
C ASP A 344 -1.88 0.60 -25.00
N MET A 345 -0.83 0.58 -24.17
CA MET A 345 -0.13 1.79 -23.74
C MET A 345 1.35 1.51 -23.45
N ILE A 346 2.18 2.51 -23.66
CA ILE A 346 3.57 2.56 -23.15
C ILE A 346 3.74 3.82 -22.30
N ALA A 347 4.27 3.65 -21.09
CA ALA A 347 4.79 4.73 -20.27
C ALA A 347 6.28 4.91 -20.56
N ALA A 348 6.61 5.96 -21.31
CA ALA A 348 7.97 6.25 -21.72
C ALA A 348 8.64 7.23 -20.76
N ASN A 349 9.85 6.90 -20.31
CA ASN A 349 10.67 7.73 -19.43
C ASN A 349 11.93 8.19 -20.17
N ASN A 350 12.25 9.49 -20.09
CA ASN A 350 13.45 10.08 -20.67
C ASN A 350 14.53 10.27 -19.61
N LEU A 351 15.59 9.47 -19.66
CA LEU A 351 16.71 9.54 -18.70
C LEU A 351 17.51 10.84 -18.73
N LYS A 352 17.41 11.64 -19.80
CA LYS A 352 18.13 12.92 -19.93
C LYS A 352 17.45 14.05 -19.15
N VAL A 353 16.23 13.87 -18.66
CA VAL A 353 15.51 14.87 -17.88
C VAL A 353 15.91 14.77 -16.41
N SER A 354 16.39 15.90 -15.85
CA SER A 354 16.70 15.98 -14.42
C SER A 354 15.45 15.67 -13.58
N GLY A 355 15.58 14.79 -12.58
CA GLY A 355 14.46 14.34 -11.74
C GLY A 355 13.67 13.13 -12.26
N ALA A 356 13.95 12.66 -13.50
CA ALA A 356 13.27 11.49 -14.10
C ALA A 356 14.02 10.16 -13.91
N GLY A 357 14.92 10.06 -12.93
CA GLY A 357 15.79 8.89 -12.73
C GLY A 357 15.18 7.74 -11.92
N PHE A 358 15.87 6.59 -11.93
CA PHE A 358 15.46 5.39 -11.18
C PHE A 358 15.40 5.58 -9.66
N GLN A 359 16.36 6.31 -9.10
CA GLN A 359 16.57 6.42 -7.65
C GLN A 359 15.74 7.53 -6.99
N GLY A 360 15.38 8.59 -7.74
CA GLY A 360 14.58 9.71 -7.24
C GLY A 360 13.14 9.32 -6.87
N ASP A 361 12.46 10.19 -6.13
CA ASP A 361 11.06 10.03 -5.76
C ASP A 361 10.11 10.70 -6.76
N THR A 362 10.66 11.37 -7.78
CA THR A 362 9.94 12.03 -8.87
C THR A 362 10.12 11.28 -10.20
N ASN A 363 9.24 11.55 -11.15
CA ASN A 363 9.32 11.05 -12.52
C ASN A 363 8.73 12.05 -13.52
N VAL A 364 9.14 11.89 -14.80
CA VAL A 364 8.56 12.55 -15.97
C VAL A 364 8.21 11.45 -16.96
N LEU A 365 6.92 11.22 -17.17
CA LEU A 365 6.43 10.18 -18.08
C LEU A 365 5.74 10.79 -19.29
N THR A 366 5.88 10.13 -20.43
CA THR A 366 4.99 10.33 -21.58
C THR A 366 4.16 9.06 -21.76
N LEU A 367 2.85 9.16 -21.64
CA LEU A 367 1.91 8.06 -21.86
C LEU A 367 1.56 8.00 -23.35
N ILE A 368 1.95 6.93 -24.02
CA ILE A 368 1.82 6.74 -25.44
C ILE A 368 0.78 5.64 -25.70
N THR A 369 -0.28 5.98 -26.42
CA THR A 369 -1.30 5.05 -26.90
C THR A 369 -1.27 4.98 -28.42
N GLN A 370 -2.18 4.25 -29.05
CA GLN A 370 -2.30 4.26 -30.52
C GLN A 370 -2.68 5.65 -31.06
N ASP A 371 -3.56 6.36 -30.33
CA ASP A 371 -4.20 7.57 -30.81
C ASP A 371 -3.53 8.87 -30.34
N GLU A 372 -2.84 8.85 -29.20
CA GLU A 372 -2.30 10.06 -28.59
C GLU A 372 -1.03 9.84 -27.73
N ASP A 373 -0.30 10.94 -27.54
CA ASP A 373 0.85 11.05 -26.64
C ASP A 373 0.56 12.12 -25.57
N VAL A 374 0.53 11.72 -24.31
CA VAL A 374 0.28 12.61 -23.17
C VAL A 374 1.55 12.75 -22.35
N SER A 375 2.19 13.91 -22.38
CA SER A 375 3.35 14.21 -21.56
C SER A 375 2.93 14.72 -20.19
N LEU A 376 3.36 14.02 -19.13
CA LEU A 376 3.16 14.42 -17.74
C LEU A 376 4.29 15.36 -17.30
N PRO A 377 4.01 16.39 -16.48
CA PRO A 377 5.06 17.20 -15.88
C PRO A 377 5.89 16.40 -14.88
N LEU A 378 6.97 17.01 -14.38
CA LEU A 378 7.72 16.45 -13.24
C LEU A 378 6.79 16.40 -12.02
N MET A 379 6.58 15.21 -11.49
CA MET A 379 5.71 14.96 -10.34
C MET A 379 6.24 13.81 -9.48
N SER A 380 5.64 13.59 -8.31
CA SER A 380 5.97 12.41 -7.50
C SER A 380 5.66 11.11 -8.25
N LYS A 381 6.32 10.01 -7.88
CA LYS A 381 6.01 8.70 -8.47
C LYS A 381 4.60 8.22 -8.14
N GLU A 382 4.05 8.64 -6.99
CA GLU A 382 2.66 8.36 -6.62
C GLU A 382 1.69 9.12 -7.52
N ASP A 383 1.92 10.42 -7.78
CA ASP A 383 1.09 11.21 -8.70
C ASP A 383 1.20 10.70 -10.15
N ALA A 384 2.41 10.31 -10.58
CA ALA A 384 2.61 9.71 -11.89
C ALA A 384 1.89 8.35 -12.03
N ALA A 385 1.85 7.56 -10.95
CA ALA A 385 1.07 6.32 -10.90
C ALA A 385 -0.43 6.58 -10.98
N MET A 386 -0.93 7.60 -10.28
CA MET A 386 -2.34 8.02 -10.38
C MET A 386 -2.69 8.42 -11.80
N ALA A 387 -1.92 9.31 -12.43
CA ALA A 387 -2.16 9.76 -13.81
C ALA A 387 -2.11 8.60 -14.83
N LEU A 388 -1.21 7.62 -14.62
CA LEU A 388 -1.15 6.42 -15.43
C LEU A 388 -2.41 5.55 -15.28
N LEU A 389 -2.87 5.33 -14.04
CA LEU A 389 -4.09 4.57 -13.76
C LEU A 389 -5.34 5.29 -14.28
N ASP A 390 -5.41 6.63 -14.17
CA ASP A 390 -6.49 7.43 -14.75
C ASP A 390 -6.57 7.26 -16.26
N LYS A 391 -5.41 7.22 -16.93
CA LYS A 391 -5.34 6.98 -18.35
C LYS A 391 -5.80 5.59 -18.74
N ILE A 392 -5.41 4.57 -17.97
CA ILE A 392 -5.83 3.17 -18.19
C ILE A 392 -7.36 3.05 -18.06
N LEU A 393 -7.97 3.69 -17.06
CA LEU A 393 -9.42 3.63 -16.86
C LEU A 393 -10.22 4.18 -18.06
N GLN A 394 -9.70 5.16 -18.80
CA GLN A 394 -10.37 5.68 -20.01
C GLN A 394 -10.55 4.61 -21.11
N PHE A 395 -9.77 3.52 -21.07
CA PHE A 395 -9.84 2.43 -22.03
C PHE A 395 -10.55 1.18 -21.48
N THR A 396 -10.78 1.11 -20.16
CA THR A 396 -11.30 -0.11 -19.50
C THR A 396 -12.70 0.08 -18.92
N LEU A 397 -13.27 1.28 -19.03
CA LEU A 397 -14.67 1.63 -18.81
C LEU A 397 -15.44 1.59 -20.12
#